data_94f5970bbe5cfd769353f94124a93768
#
_entry.id   94f5970bbe5cfd769353f94124a93768
#
_cell.length_a   1.000
_cell.length_b   1.000
_cell.length_c   1.000
_cell.angle_alpha   90.00
_cell.angle_beta   90.00
_cell.angle_gamma   90.00
#
_symmetry.space_group_name_H-M   'P 1'
#
loop_
_entity.id
_entity.type
_entity.pdbx_description
1 polymer ?
#
loop_
_entity_poly.entity_id
_entity_poly.type
_entity_poly.pdbx_seq_one_letter_code
_entity_poly.pdbx_strand_id
1 'polypeptide(L)'
;MEPLDDARLVAAVRSGNSAMAGAFYDRTRGMVARTVQRLLGASDSDFDDLVQVAMIELLRSLDRYRGECSLDTWTATISANIVYKHIRRRGLERHIFAREIAPEDVPQTAHQRPVLRGMVERVLHHLAQMAHERAWTFLLHDVHGYSLDEVAAITGATVAAAQSRLVRGRREVHERIANDPDLAGGLDAREDS
;
A
#
# COMPACT_ATOMS: atom_id res chain seq x y z
N MET A 1 -26.24 18.60 3.95
CA MET A 1 -26.44 17.16 4.21
C MET A 1 -25.31 16.76 5.12
N GLU A 2 -25.61 16.47 6.40
CA GLU A 2 -24.59 16.01 7.35
C GLU A 2 -23.88 14.76 6.78
N PRO A 3 -22.55 14.65 6.94
CA PRO A 3 -21.86 13.44 6.55
C PRO A 3 -22.47 12.28 7.33
N LEU A 4 -23.00 11.28 6.62
CA LEU A 4 -23.50 10.06 7.24
C LEU A 4 -22.35 9.46 8.05
N ASP A 5 -22.59 9.24 9.34
CA ASP A 5 -21.70 8.50 10.21
C ASP A 5 -21.41 7.12 9.59
N ASP A 6 -20.14 6.75 9.50
CA ASP A 6 -19.67 5.50 8.89
C ASP A 6 -20.46 4.28 9.44
N ALA A 7 -20.75 4.27 10.74
CA ALA A 7 -21.50 3.19 11.39
C ALA A 7 -22.96 3.11 10.90
N ARG A 8 -23.61 4.26 10.72
CA ARG A 8 -24.99 4.32 10.19
C ARG A 8 -25.05 3.89 8.74
N LEU A 9 -24.07 4.31 7.92
CA LEU A 9 -23.97 3.91 6.52
C LEU A 9 -23.84 2.39 6.40
N VAL A 10 -22.90 1.79 7.14
CA VAL A 10 -22.67 0.34 7.15
C VAL A 10 -23.90 -0.41 7.67
N ALA A 11 -24.54 0.04 8.74
CA ALA A 11 -25.75 -0.60 9.27
C ALA A 11 -26.90 -0.60 8.26
N ALA A 12 -27.10 0.51 7.52
CA ALA A 12 -28.13 0.62 6.49
C ALA A 12 -27.85 -0.30 5.30
N VAL A 13 -26.59 -0.46 4.87
CA VAL A 13 -26.23 -1.42 3.82
C VAL A 13 -26.49 -2.85 4.28
N ARG A 14 -26.12 -3.20 5.51
CA ARG A 14 -26.40 -4.53 6.10
C ARG A 14 -27.89 -4.86 6.14
N SER A 15 -28.75 -3.87 6.37
CA SER A 15 -30.21 -4.06 6.36
C SER A 15 -30.82 -4.17 4.96
N GLY A 16 -30.01 -4.14 3.90
CA GLY A 16 -30.47 -4.29 2.51
C GLY A 16 -31.00 -2.99 1.89
N ASN A 17 -30.67 -1.81 2.45
CA ASN A 17 -31.07 -0.53 1.87
C ASN A 17 -30.27 -0.24 0.59
N SER A 18 -30.91 -0.38 -0.57
CA SER A 18 -30.25 -0.23 -1.88
C SER A 18 -29.72 1.19 -2.15
N ALA A 19 -30.41 2.23 -1.66
CA ALA A 19 -29.96 3.60 -1.81
C ALA A 19 -28.65 3.84 -1.01
N MET A 20 -28.56 3.25 0.19
CA MET A 20 -27.37 3.32 1.02
C MET A 20 -26.23 2.44 0.47
N ALA A 21 -26.52 1.38 -0.26
CA ALA A 21 -25.50 0.59 -0.98
C ALA A 21 -24.83 1.44 -2.07
N GLY A 22 -25.58 2.25 -2.82
CA GLY A 22 -25.03 3.23 -3.75
C GLY A 22 -24.11 4.24 -3.07
N ALA A 23 -24.58 4.86 -1.99
CA ALA A 23 -23.80 5.81 -1.19
C ALA A 23 -22.52 5.19 -0.60
N PHE A 24 -22.58 3.94 -0.16
CA PHE A 24 -21.41 3.19 0.30
C PHE A 24 -20.40 2.95 -0.84
N TYR A 25 -20.88 2.56 -2.00
CA TYR A 25 -20.04 2.37 -3.19
C TYR A 25 -19.31 3.67 -3.55
N ASP A 26 -20.04 4.77 -3.67
CA ASP A 26 -19.48 6.08 -4.02
C ASP A 26 -18.44 6.55 -2.98
N ARG A 27 -18.72 6.30 -1.69
CA ARG A 27 -17.86 6.66 -0.57
C ARG A 27 -16.54 5.85 -0.56
N THR A 28 -16.58 4.57 -0.92
CA THR A 28 -15.44 3.66 -0.76
C THR A 28 -14.64 3.45 -2.04
N ARG A 29 -15.27 3.51 -3.23
CA ARG A 29 -14.62 3.22 -4.51
C ARG A 29 -13.35 4.06 -4.75
N GLY A 30 -13.40 5.35 -4.43
CA GLY A 30 -12.24 6.24 -4.58
C GLY A 30 -11.05 5.84 -3.70
N MET A 31 -11.31 5.38 -2.47
CA MET A 31 -10.27 4.88 -1.55
C MET A 31 -9.68 3.55 -2.04
N VAL A 32 -10.53 2.64 -2.50
CA VAL A 32 -10.10 1.37 -3.10
C VAL A 32 -9.17 1.63 -4.28
N ALA A 33 -9.61 2.44 -5.25
CA ALA A 33 -8.83 2.75 -6.45
C ALA A 33 -7.47 3.39 -6.10
N ARG A 34 -7.44 4.38 -5.20
CA ARG A 34 -6.19 5.00 -4.74
C ARG A 34 -5.25 4.00 -4.05
N THR A 35 -5.78 3.09 -3.25
CA THR A 35 -4.96 2.08 -2.56
C THR A 35 -4.38 1.07 -3.55
N VAL A 36 -5.18 0.59 -4.50
CA VAL A 36 -4.72 -0.32 -5.56
C VAL A 36 -3.66 0.38 -6.42
N GLN A 37 -3.92 1.60 -6.88
CA GLN A 37 -2.97 2.39 -7.66
C GLN A 37 -1.64 2.58 -6.94
N ARG A 38 -1.67 2.94 -5.66
CA ARG A 38 -0.47 3.20 -4.86
C ARG A 38 0.41 1.96 -4.67
N LEU A 39 -0.20 0.78 -4.58
CA LEU A 39 0.52 -0.47 -4.30
C LEU A 39 0.86 -1.28 -5.56
N LEU A 40 0.06 -1.18 -6.61
CA LEU A 40 0.21 -1.94 -7.85
C LEU A 40 0.69 -1.07 -9.02
N GLY A 41 0.36 0.23 -9.02
CA GLY A 41 0.52 1.16 -10.14
C GLY A 41 -0.72 1.20 -11.05
N ALA A 42 -1.03 2.39 -11.60
CA ALA A 42 -2.22 2.60 -12.42
C ALA A 42 -2.16 1.92 -13.79
N SER A 43 -0.96 1.67 -14.31
CA SER A 43 -0.73 1.06 -15.63
C SER A 43 -0.69 -0.47 -15.60
N ASP A 44 -0.92 -1.11 -14.45
CA ASP A 44 -1.00 -2.57 -14.36
C ASP A 44 -2.31 -3.08 -14.98
N SER A 45 -2.21 -4.15 -15.81
CA SER A 45 -3.36 -4.73 -16.51
C SER A 45 -4.46 -5.25 -15.57
N ASP A 46 -4.12 -5.55 -14.32
CA ASP A 46 -5.06 -6.11 -13.34
C ASP A 46 -5.66 -5.05 -12.44
N PHE A 47 -5.39 -3.76 -12.68
CA PHE A 47 -5.86 -2.65 -11.85
C PHE A 47 -7.38 -2.67 -11.66
N ASP A 48 -8.12 -2.68 -12.76
CA ASP A 48 -9.60 -2.64 -12.71
C ASP A 48 -10.19 -3.90 -12.06
N ASP A 49 -9.63 -5.07 -12.35
CA ASP A 49 -10.04 -6.33 -11.75
C ASP A 49 -9.81 -6.32 -10.23
N LEU A 50 -8.68 -5.81 -9.77
CA LEU A 50 -8.40 -5.72 -8.34
C LEU A 50 -9.27 -4.70 -7.62
N VAL A 51 -9.60 -3.57 -8.27
CA VAL A 51 -10.58 -2.63 -7.73
C VAL A 51 -11.93 -3.32 -7.56
N GLN A 52 -12.39 -4.08 -8.56
CA GLN A 52 -13.65 -4.82 -8.48
C GLN A 52 -13.62 -5.90 -7.40
N VAL A 53 -12.55 -6.70 -7.33
CA VAL A 53 -12.38 -7.73 -6.29
C VAL A 53 -12.39 -7.12 -4.89
N ALA A 54 -11.70 -5.97 -4.71
CA ALA A 54 -11.67 -5.28 -3.42
C ALA A 54 -13.06 -4.76 -3.02
N MET A 55 -13.84 -4.20 -3.95
CA MET A 55 -15.21 -3.76 -3.69
C MET A 55 -16.12 -4.92 -3.29
N ILE A 56 -16.00 -6.07 -3.95
CA ILE A 56 -16.76 -7.28 -3.60
C ILE A 56 -16.38 -7.76 -2.19
N GLU A 57 -15.09 -7.79 -1.86
CA GLU A 57 -14.64 -8.24 -0.54
C GLU A 57 -15.06 -7.27 0.56
N LEU A 58 -15.07 -5.96 0.30
CA LEU A 58 -15.62 -4.96 1.22
C LEU A 58 -17.08 -5.28 1.55
N LEU A 59 -17.92 -5.49 0.55
CA LEU A 59 -19.33 -5.85 0.75
C LEU A 59 -19.50 -7.15 1.54
N ARG A 60 -18.73 -8.19 1.22
CA ARG A 60 -18.76 -9.49 1.90
C ARG A 60 -18.29 -9.40 3.36
N SER A 61 -17.41 -8.46 3.65
CA SER A 61 -16.81 -8.31 4.98
C SER A 61 -17.51 -7.28 5.86
N LEU A 62 -18.60 -6.63 5.37
CA LEU A 62 -19.32 -5.61 6.12
C LEU A 62 -19.71 -6.03 7.54
N ASP A 63 -20.11 -7.30 7.73
CA ASP A 63 -20.49 -7.83 9.05
C ASP A 63 -19.31 -7.82 10.06
N ARG A 64 -18.09 -7.75 9.58
CA ARG A 64 -16.88 -7.66 10.41
C ARG A 64 -16.47 -6.25 10.78
N TYR A 65 -17.05 -5.23 10.15
CA TYR A 65 -16.78 -3.84 10.50
C TYR A 65 -17.41 -3.48 11.85
N ARG A 66 -16.58 -3.17 12.86
CA ARG A 66 -17.01 -2.87 14.24
C ARG A 66 -16.97 -1.39 14.59
N GLY A 67 -16.49 -0.53 13.67
CA GLY A 67 -16.32 0.90 13.94
C GLY A 67 -15.10 1.23 14.82
N GLU A 68 -14.18 0.28 15.00
CA GLU A 68 -12.93 0.46 15.77
C GLU A 68 -11.92 1.37 15.04
N CYS A 69 -12.12 1.60 13.75
CA CYS A 69 -11.40 2.56 12.91
C CYS A 69 -12.37 3.21 11.92
N SER A 70 -11.91 4.27 11.23
CA SER A 70 -12.70 4.90 10.17
C SER A 70 -12.99 3.92 9.02
N LEU A 71 -14.07 4.17 8.29
CA LEU A 71 -14.40 3.39 7.10
C LEU A 71 -13.29 3.48 6.04
N ASP A 72 -12.61 4.62 5.95
CA ASP A 72 -11.47 4.83 5.05
C ASP A 72 -10.29 3.91 5.40
N THR A 73 -9.90 3.88 6.68
CA THR A 73 -8.83 2.99 7.18
C THR A 73 -9.16 1.53 6.92
N TRP A 74 -10.39 1.13 7.24
CA TRP A 74 -10.85 -0.24 7.02
C TRP A 74 -10.86 -0.63 5.54
N THR A 75 -11.35 0.27 4.67
CA THR A 75 -11.35 0.10 3.21
C THR A 75 -9.93 -0.03 2.66
N ALA A 76 -9.02 0.85 3.10
CA ALA A 76 -7.62 0.81 2.68
C ALA A 76 -6.93 -0.49 3.10
N THR A 77 -7.16 -0.97 4.33
CA THR A 77 -6.58 -2.21 4.84
C THR A 77 -7.04 -3.44 4.04
N ILE A 78 -8.35 -3.55 3.75
CA ILE A 78 -8.89 -4.65 2.93
C ILE A 78 -8.32 -4.59 1.50
N SER A 79 -8.32 -3.41 0.88
CA SER A 79 -7.78 -3.22 -0.47
C SER A 79 -6.30 -3.59 -0.54
N ALA A 80 -5.50 -3.14 0.44
CA ALA A 80 -4.07 -3.47 0.52
C ALA A 80 -3.82 -4.97 0.71
N ASN A 81 -4.65 -5.66 1.52
CA ASN A 81 -4.57 -7.12 1.69
C ASN A 81 -4.82 -7.87 0.37
N ILE A 82 -5.77 -7.39 -0.45
CA ILE A 82 -6.06 -7.98 -1.76
C ILE A 82 -4.90 -7.81 -2.72
N VAL A 83 -4.35 -6.59 -2.81
CA VAL A 83 -3.18 -6.31 -3.64
C VAL A 83 -1.98 -7.14 -3.19
N TYR A 84 -1.70 -7.17 -1.88
CA TYR A 84 -0.61 -7.98 -1.31
C TYR A 84 -0.73 -9.46 -1.68
N LYS A 85 -1.94 -10.06 -1.52
CA LYS A 85 -2.19 -11.45 -1.89
C LYS A 85 -2.05 -11.70 -3.39
N HIS A 86 -2.51 -10.76 -4.21
CA HIS A 86 -2.40 -10.83 -5.67
C HIS A 86 -0.93 -10.85 -6.10
N ILE A 87 -0.13 -9.89 -5.65
CA ILE A 87 1.30 -9.78 -5.94
C ILE A 87 2.04 -11.05 -5.51
N ARG A 88 1.75 -11.54 -4.29
CA ARG A 88 2.34 -12.78 -3.78
C ARG A 88 2.02 -14.01 -4.63
N ARG A 89 0.78 -14.13 -5.15
CA ARG A 89 0.39 -15.26 -6.01
C ARG A 89 1.06 -15.24 -7.37
N ARG A 90 1.24 -14.06 -7.94
CA ARG A 90 1.84 -13.92 -9.27
C ARG A 90 3.35 -14.07 -9.28
N GLY A 91 4.03 -14.13 -8.13
CA GLY A 91 5.49 -14.06 -8.05
C GLY A 91 6.05 -12.75 -8.64
N LEU A 92 5.18 -11.74 -8.77
CA LEU A 92 5.47 -10.42 -9.36
C LEU A 92 6.32 -9.53 -8.45
N GLU A 93 6.71 -10.03 -7.30
CA GLU A 93 7.47 -9.30 -6.28
C GLU A 93 8.70 -8.62 -6.87
N ARG A 94 9.44 -9.35 -7.73
CA ARG A 94 10.60 -8.80 -8.45
C ARG A 94 10.20 -7.78 -9.51
N HIS A 95 9.04 -7.95 -10.16
CA HIS A 95 8.57 -7.05 -11.22
C HIS A 95 8.07 -5.71 -10.67
N ILE A 96 7.40 -5.69 -9.51
CA ILE A 96 6.88 -4.45 -8.92
C ILE A 96 8.00 -3.61 -8.32
N PHE A 97 8.98 -4.26 -7.68
CA PHE A 97 10.15 -3.56 -7.15
C PHE A 97 11.18 -3.20 -8.24
N ALA A 98 11.22 -3.94 -9.35
CA ALA A 98 12.14 -3.70 -10.47
C ALA A 98 11.49 -2.96 -11.66
N ARG A 99 10.20 -2.63 -11.57
CA ARG A 99 9.49 -1.92 -12.61
C ARG A 99 10.05 -0.52 -12.77
N GLU A 100 10.22 -0.07 -14.01
CA GLU A 100 10.35 1.35 -14.29
C GLU A 100 9.19 2.08 -13.64
N ILE A 101 9.50 2.97 -12.69
CA ILE A 101 8.49 3.76 -12.00
C ILE A 101 7.80 4.58 -13.08
N ALA A 102 6.51 4.31 -13.30
CA ALA A 102 5.73 5.13 -14.19
C ALA A 102 5.79 6.59 -13.70
N PRO A 103 5.85 7.60 -14.60
CA PRO A 103 5.93 8.99 -14.20
C PRO A 103 4.89 9.42 -13.16
N GLU A 104 3.69 8.84 -13.22
CA GLU A 104 2.60 9.09 -12.28
C GLU A 104 2.80 8.48 -10.88
N ASP A 105 3.65 7.48 -10.72
CA ASP A 105 3.93 6.80 -9.45
C ASP A 105 5.06 7.49 -8.66
N VAL A 106 5.76 8.44 -9.28
CA VAL A 106 6.84 9.22 -8.67
C VAL A 106 6.26 10.52 -8.09
N PRO A 107 6.61 10.92 -6.85
CA PRO A 107 6.19 12.21 -6.33
C PRO A 107 6.54 13.35 -7.31
N GLN A 108 5.63 14.31 -7.52
CA GLN A 108 5.80 15.40 -8.49
C GLN A 108 7.16 16.13 -8.36
N THR A 109 7.71 16.18 -7.16
CA THR A 109 9.04 16.74 -6.88
C THR A 109 10.19 15.93 -7.49
N ALA A 110 10.00 14.63 -7.74
CA ALA A 110 11.01 13.76 -8.34
C ALA A 110 10.98 13.79 -9.87
N HIS A 111 9.84 14.15 -10.50
CA HIS A 111 9.77 14.35 -11.97
C HIS A 111 10.70 15.44 -12.47
N GLN A 112 10.99 16.43 -11.63
CA GLN A 112 11.84 17.57 -11.99
C GLN A 112 13.35 17.30 -11.76
N ARG A 113 13.71 16.14 -11.18
CA ARG A 113 15.11 15.81 -10.83
C ARG A 113 15.44 14.36 -11.25
N PRO A 114 16.07 14.14 -12.41
CA PRO A 114 16.45 12.80 -12.90
C PRO A 114 17.27 11.99 -11.87
N VAL A 115 18.09 12.66 -11.06
CA VAL A 115 18.89 12.04 -9.99
C VAL A 115 18.00 11.37 -8.93
N LEU A 116 16.92 12.04 -8.49
CA LEU A 116 16.01 11.49 -7.48
C LEU A 116 15.26 10.24 -8.01
N ARG A 117 14.90 10.26 -9.30
CA ARG A 117 14.28 9.10 -9.94
C ARG A 117 15.21 7.90 -9.93
N GLY A 118 16.46 8.08 -10.34
CA GLY A 118 17.47 7.02 -10.30
C GLY A 118 17.70 6.45 -8.90
N MET A 119 17.71 7.32 -7.87
CA MET A 119 17.83 6.88 -6.47
C MET A 119 16.64 6.02 -6.03
N VAL A 120 15.40 6.42 -6.37
CA VAL A 120 14.20 5.65 -6.04
C VAL A 120 14.22 4.29 -6.76
N GLU A 121 14.57 4.24 -8.04
CA GLU A 121 14.72 2.99 -8.81
C GLU A 121 15.72 2.03 -8.17
N ARG A 122 16.86 2.55 -7.68
CA ARG A 122 17.86 1.73 -6.97
C ARG A 122 17.36 1.21 -5.63
N VAL A 123 16.68 2.03 -4.84
CA VAL A 123 16.07 1.58 -3.58
C VAL A 123 15.05 0.46 -3.84
N LEU A 124 14.21 0.61 -4.84
CA LEU A 124 13.25 -0.43 -5.23
C LEU A 124 13.94 -1.72 -5.70
N HIS A 125 15.07 -1.59 -6.44
CA HIS A 125 15.88 -2.74 -6.81
C HIS A 125 16.44 -3.49 -5.58
N HIS A 126 16.93 -2.76 -4.57
CA HIS A 126 17.35 -3.37 -3.30
C HIS A 126 16.21 -4.06 -2.56
N LEU A 127 15.02 -3.44 -2.51
CA LEU A 127 13.84 -4.05 -1.90
C LEU A 127 13.44 -5.36 -2.61
N ALA A 128 13.57 -5.42 -3.95
CA ALA A 128 13.29 -6.62 -4.73
C ALA A 128 14.22 -7.81 -4.42
N GLN A 129 15.41 -7.55 -3.89
CA GLN A 129 16.38 -8.57 -3.49
C GLN A 129 16.22 -9.04 -2.04
N MET A 130 15.36 -8.40 -1.27
CA MET A 130 15.08 -8.76 0.12
C MET A 130 14.08 -9.91 0.21
N ALA A 131 13.99 -10.54 1.39
CA ALA A 131 12.89 -11.45 1.65
C ALA A 131 11.56 -10.69 1.61
N HIS A 132 10.61 -11.22 0.85
CA HIS A 132 9.32 -10.62 0.56
C HIS A 132 8.62 -10.03 1.80
N GLU A 133 8.52 -10.80 2.87
CA GLU A 133 7.83 -10.35 4.08
C GLU A 133 8.51 -9.15 4.74
N ARG A 134 9.85 -9.02 4.64
CA ARG A 134 10.57 -7.88 5.19
C ARG A 134 10.42 -6.65 4.29
N ALA A 135 10.58 -6.83 2.98
CA ALA A 135 10.40 -5.75 2.01
C ALA A 135 9.00 -5.15 2.07
N TRP A 136 7.96 -6.00 2.09
CA TRP A 136 6.58 -5.53 2.20
C TRP A 136 6.24 -4.91 3.54
N THR A 137 6.75 -5.45 4.65
CA THR A 137 6.54 -4.83 5.97
C THR A 137 7.16 -3.43 6.01
N PHE A 138 8.38 -3.27 5.48
CA PHE A 138 9.04 -1.98 5.36
C PHE A 138 8.24 -1.03 4.45
N LEU A 139 7.85 -1.47 3.25
CA LEU A 139 7.11 -0.67 2.30
C LEU A 139 5.77 -0.18 2.87
N LEU A 140 4.98 -1.07 3.45
CA LEU A 140 3.69 -0.74 4.03
C LEU A 140 3.82 0.25 5.19
N HIS A 141 4.77 0.00 6.09
CA HIS A 141 4.91 0.81 7.30
C HIS A 141 5.65 2.14 7.04
N ASP A 142 6.86 2.07 6.50
CA ASP A 142 7.76 3.24 6.40
C ASP A 142 7.47 4.11 5.17
N VAL A 143 6.98 3.53 4.08
CA VAL A 143 6.69 4.28 2.85
C VAL A 143 5.22 4.65 2.75
N HIS A 144 4.31 3.74 3.09
CA HIS A 144 2.86 3.97 2.96
C HIS A 144 2.17 4.38 4.25
N GLY A 145 2.87 4.37 5.41
CA GLY A 145 2.36 4.89 6.68
C GLY A 145 1.34 4.01 7.39
N TYR A 146 1.21 2.73 7.03
CA TYR A 146 0.35 1.81 7.76
C TYR A 146 0.91 1.52 9.16
N SER A 147 0.04 1.48 10.17
CA SER A 147 0.41 1.03 11.51
C SER A 147 0.83 -0.44 11.52
N LEU A 148 1.54 -0.89 12.57
CA LEU A 148 1.93 -2.29 12.69
C LEU A 148 0.74 -3.25 12.77
N ASP A 149 -0.37 -2.83 13.38
CA ASP A 149 -1.62 -3.60 13.42
C ASP A 149 -2.22 -3.77 12.02
N GLU A 150 -2.25 -2.70 11.23
CA GLU A 150 -2.71 -2.74 9.83
C GLU A 150 -1.78 -3.60 8.97
N VAL A 151 -0.46 -3.46 9.12
CA VAL A 151 0.53 -4.30 8.42
C VAL A 151 0.34 -5.77 8.77
N ALA A 152 0.11 -6.09 10.03
CA ALA A 152 -0.19 -7.45 10.47
C ALA A 152 -1.46 -7.98 9.80
N ALA A 153 -2.53 -7.19 9.79
CA ALA A 153 -3.81 -7.54 9.13
C ALA A 153 -3.64 -7.72 7.60
N ILE A 154 -2.91 -6.83 6.93
CA ILE A 154 -2.65 -6.88 5.48
C ILE A 154 -1.84 -8.13 5.11
N THR A 155 -0.79 -8.43 5.86
CA THR A 155 0.14 -9.53 5.55
C THR A 155 -0.27 -10.89 6.12
N GLY A 156 -1.32 -10.93 6.95
CA GLY A 156 -1.77 -12.14 7.64
C GLY A 156 -0.77 -12.61 8.71
N ALA A 157 -0.05 -11.68 9.34
CA ALA A 157 0.94 -11.93 10.38
C ALA A 157 0.40 -11.52 11.77
N THR A 158 1.13 -11.88 12.83
CA THR A 158 0.92 -11.27 14.15
C THR A 158 1.63 -9.92 14.23
N VAL A 159 1.18 -9.00 15.10
CA VAL A 159 1.83 -7.70 15.30
C VAL A 159 3.29 -7.87 15.72
N ALA A 160 3.59 -8.82 16.59
CA ALA A 160 4.96 -9.13 17.01
C ALA A 160 5.83 -9.62 15.82
N ALA A 161 5.28 -10.42 14.93
CA ALA A 161 5.98 -10.85 13.71
C ALA A 161 6.19 -9.67 12.75
N ALA A 162 5.20 -8.79 12.55
CA ALA A 162 5.32 -7.59 11.75
C ALA A 162 6.41 -6.67 12.32
N GLN A 163 6.41 -6.42 13.62
CA GLN A 163 7.45 -5.63 14.29
C GLN A 163 8.86 -6.22 14.09
N SER A 164 9.01 -7.53 14.28
CA SER A 164 10.29 -8.22 14.07
C SER A 164 10.77 -8.15 12.62
N ARG A 165 9.84 -8.25 11.66
CA ARG A 165 10.13 -8.11 10.21
C ARG A 165 10.54 -6.68 9.88
N LEU A 166 9.87 -5.67 10.47
CA LEU A 166 10.17 -4.26 10.27
C LEU A 166 11.59 -3.93 10.74
N VAL A 167 11.95 -4.31 11.96
CA VAL A 167 13.29 -4.07 12.51
C VAL A 167 14.38 -4.68 11.61
N ARG A 168 14.18 -5.93 11.21
CA ARG A 168 15.15 -6.61 10.31
C ARG A 168 15.14 -6.01 8.89
N GLY A 169 13.97 -5.62 8.38
CA GLY A 169 13.83 -4.97 7.09
C GLY A 169 14.54 -3.63 7.03
N ARG A 170 14.33 -2.76 8.04
CA ARG A 170 15.02 -1.47 8.15
C ARG A 170 16.55 -1.62 8.16
N ARG A 171 17.06 -2.56 8.97
CA ARG A 171 18.50 -2.85 9.02
C ARG A 171 19.02 -3.29 7.65
N GLU A 172 18.35 -4.24 6.99
CA GLU A 172 18.77 -4.74 5.68
C GLU A 172 18.72 -3.65 4.60
N VAL A 173 17.68 -2.81 4.58
CA VAL A 173 17.58 -1.64 3.66
C VAL A 173 18.74 -0.69 3.92
N HIS A 174 19.00 -0.34 5.19
CA HIS A 174 20.09 0.56 5.55
C HIS A 174 21.47 0.02 5.13
N GLU A 175 21.74 -1.26 5.40
CA GLU A 175 23.00 -1.93 5.00
C GLU A 175 23.17 -1.93 3.46
N ARG A 176 22.10 -2.19 2.70
CA ARG A 176 22.14 -2.19 1.23
C ARG A 176 22.37 -0.80 0.65
N ILE A 177 21.69 0.22 1.21
CA ILE A 177 21.86 1.62 0.78
C ILE A 177 23.28 2.11 1.10
N ALA A 178 23.80 1.82 2.29
CA ALA A 178 25.14 2.23 2.69
C ALA A 178 26.26 1.57 1.83
N ASN A 179 26.02 0.37 1.31
CA ASN A 179 26.95 -0.34 0.44
C ASN A 179 26.74 -0.04 -1.06
N ASP A 180 25.80 0.82 -1.42
CA ASP A 180 25.55 1.23 -2.81
C ASP A 180 26.22 2.57 -3.10
N PRO A 181 27.31 2.59 -3.92
CA PRO A 181 28.08 3.82 -4.18
C PRO A 181 27.25 4.95 -4.80
N ASP A 182 26.26 4.59 -5.64
CA ASP A 182 25.41 5.58 -6.32
C ASP A 182 24.37 6.21 -5.39
N LEU A 183 23.99 5.51 -4.31
CA LEU A 183 23.11 6.05 -3.27
C LEU A 183 23.90 6.81 -2.21
N ALA A 184 25.08 6.34 -1.82
CA ALA A 184 25.94 7.01 -0.83
C ALA A 184 26.39 8.40 -1.33
N GLY A 185 26.83 8.52 -2.57
CA GLY A 185 27.27 9.80 -3.14
C GLY A 185 26.14 10.84 -3.32
N GLY A 186 24.88 10.40 -3.40
CA GLY A 186 23.72 11.29 -3.49
C GLY A 186 23.26 11.87 -2.15
N LEU A 187 23.66 11.27 -1.02
CA LEU A 187 23.37 11.75 0.33
C LEU A 187 24.36 12.84 0.76
N ASP A 188 25.64 12.71 0.42
CA ASP A 188 26.70 13.69 0.75
C ASP A 188 26.51 15.03 0.03
N ALA A 189 25.89 15.03 -1.15
CA ALA A 189 25.61 16.26 -1.91
C ALA A 189 24.54 17.19 -1.26
N ARG A 190 23.93 16.80 -0.14
CA ARG A 190 22.91 17.60 0.58
C ARG A 190 23.44 18.34 1.80
N GLU A 191 24.63 18.03 2.29
CA GLU A 191 25.23 18.74 3.43
C GLU A 191 25.96 20.04 3.02
N ASP A 192 26.21 20.26 1.71
CA ASP A 192 26.93 21.41 1.16
C ASP A 192 26.05 22.45 0.43
N SER A 193 24.69 22.52 0.72
CA SER A 193 23.84 23.53 0.06
C SER A 193 22.95 24.32 1.02
#